data_91efc2b167a8298604e86b52b962d06b
#
_entry.id   91efc2b167a8298604e86b52b962d06b
#
_cell.length_a   1.000
_cell.length_b   1.000
_cell.length_c   1.000
_cell.angle_alpha   90.00
_cell.angle_beta   90.00
_cell.angle_gamma   90.00
#
_symmetry.space_group_name_H-M   'P 1'
#
loop_
_entity.id
_entity.type
_entity.pdbx_description
1 polymer ?
#
loop_
_entity_poly.entity_id
_entity_poly.type
_entity_poly.pdbx_seq_one_letter_code
_entity_poly.pdbx_strand_id
1 'polypeptide(L)'
;FTLGGVEQLNDPDVLLVLALDSEGHVHGVTSWLPVYRDGMLVGYILDFMRRDPAGFRPVIEFLIAETMLMAASRNVEWISLSGAPLAHSAGMSGTSGASGAEGPEGPDSFLSTALDRVGLALEPLYGFRTLAAFKRKFHPEYQPWLLCYRD
;
A
#
# COMPACT_ATOMS: atom_id res chain seq x y z
N PHE A 1 3.79 -6.63 5.11
CA PHE A 1 5.01 -6.26 5.85
C PHE A 1 4.62 -5.32 6.98
N THR A 2 4.06 -5.82 8.04
CA THR A 2 3.87 -5.04 9.25
C THR A 2 5.13 -5.26 10.08
N LEU A 3 5.98 -4.29 10.15
CA LEU A 3 7.20 -4.34 10.96
C LEU A 3 6.95 -3.76 12.35
N GLY A 4 5.76 -3.20 12.59
CA GLY A 4 5.39 -2.59 13.85
C GLY A 4 4.79 -3.58 14.83
N GLY A 5 5.10 -3.42 16.10
CA GLY A 5 4.48 -4.12 17.23
C GLY A 5 3.27 -3.38 17.79
N VAL A 6 2.65 -3.97 18.80
CA VAL A 6 1.51 -3.39 19.53
C VAL A 6 1.86 -2.01 20.12
N GLU A 7 3.14 -1.74 20.37
CA GLU A 7 3.65 -0.48 20.90
C GLU A 7 3.34 0.71 19.98
N GLN A 8 3.35 0.50 18.65
CA GLN A 8 3.01 1.54 17.68
C GLN A 8 1.53 1.97 17.73
N LEU A 9 0.66 1.10 18.24
CA LEU A 9 -0.75 1.43 18.43
C LEU A 9 -0.97 2.47 19.56
N ASN A 10 0.02 2.65 20.41
CA ASN A 10 -0.01 3.62 21.49
C ASN A 10 0.61 4.99 21.09
N ASP A 11 1.13 5.10 19.88
CA ASP A 11 1.65 6.35 19.35
C ASP A 11 0.48 7.30 19.08
N PRO A 12 0.41 8.48 19.75
CA PRO A 12 -0.68 9.43 19.59
C PRO A 12 -0.78 10.03 18.17
N ASP A 13 0.29 9.95 17.39
CA ASP A 13 0.34 10.48 16.03
C ASP A 13 -0.19 9.48 15.01
N VAL A 14 -0.29 8.20 15.37
CA VAL A 14 -0.84 7.16 14.51
C VAL A 14 -2.37 7.23 14.49
N LEU A 15 -2.94 7.35 13.30
CA LEU A 15 -4.38 7.30 13.12
C LEU A 15 -4.86 5.85 13.05
N LEU A 16 -5.66 5.45 14.05
CA LEU A 16 -6.37 4.17 14.05
C LEU A 16 -7.83 4.39 13.64
N VAL A 17 -8.30 3.64 12.66
CA VAL A 17 -9.69 3.65 12.22
C VAL A 17 -10.28 2.27 12.42
N LEU A 18 -11.36 2.19 13.20
CA LEU A 18 -12.04 0.96 13.56
C LEU A 18 -13.47 0.95 13.01
N ALA A 19 -13.88 -0.21 12.53
CA ALA A 19 -15.29 -0.48 12.20
C ALA A 19 -15.93 -1.22 13.36
N LEU A 20 -16.90 -0.59 14.00
CA LEU A 20 -17.64 -1.15 15.13
C LEU A 20 -19.11 -1.32 14.74
N ASP A 21 -19.75 -2.36 15.26
CA ASP A 21 -21.19 -2.47 15.22
C ASP A 21 -21.84 -1.74 16.42
N SER A 22 -23.18 -1.80 16.51
CA SER A 22 -23.94 -1.19 17.60
C SER A 22 -23.71 -1.83 18.97
N GLU A 23 -23.15 -3.03 19.01
CA GLU A 23 -22.81 -3.78 20.22
C GLU A 23 -21.36 -3.53 20.65
N GLY A 24 -20.58 -2.80 19.84
CA GLY A 24 -19.18 -2.50 20.10
C GLY A 24 -18.21 -3.58 19.63
N HIS A 25 -18.67 -4.56 18.84
CA HIS A 25 -17.81 -5.56 18.24
C HIS A 25 -16.96 -4.97 17.11
N VAL A 26 -15.65 -5.27 17.09
CA VAL A 26 -14.71 -4.77 16.10
C VAL A 26 -14.68 -5.69 14.88
N HIS A 27 -15.19 -5.22 13.75
CA HIS A 27 -15.16 -5.92 12.47
C HIS A 27 -13.87 -5.75 11.68
N GLY A 28 -13.18 -4.65 11.91
CA GLY A 28 -11.93 -4.36 11.24
C GLY A 28 -11.21 -3.15 11.79
N VAL A 29 -9.93 -3.06 11.46
CA VAL A 29 -9.04 -1.96 11.86
C VAL A 29 -8.06 -1.66 10.75
N THR A 30 -7.77 -0.38 10.55
CA THR A 30 -6.66 0.11 9.74
C THR A 30 -5.82 1.08 10.55
N SER A 31 -4.49 1.03 10.36
CA SER A 31 -3.52 1.92 10.97
C SER A 31 -2.84 2.75 9.89
N TRP A 32 -2.68 4.04 10.16
CA TRP A 32 -2.15 5.02 9.23
C TRP A 32 -1.07 5.85 9.88
N LEU A 33 0.12 5.82 9.31
CA LEU A 33 1.25 6.62 9.75
C LEU A 33 1.14 8.04 9.19
N PRO A 34 1.27 9.07 10.01
CA PRO A 34 1.22 10.45 9.56
C PRO A 34 2.50 10.83 8.81
N VAL A 35 2.36 11.70 7.82
CA VAL A 35 3.49 12.30 7.10
C VAL A 35 3.42 13.81 7.25
N TYR A 36 4.52 14.37 7.72
CA TYR A 36 4.64 15.80 7.96
C TYR A 36 5.57 16.47 6.95
N ARG A 37 5.25 17.69 6.56
CA ARG A 37 6.09 18.62 5.83
C ARG A 37 6.09 19.95 6.57
N ASP A 38 7.26 20.43 6.98
CA ASP A 38 7.42 21.68 7.75
C ASP A 38 6.53 21.73 9.01
N GLY A 39 6.40 20.60 9.70
CA GLY A 39 5.56 20.46 10.90
C GLY A 39 4.06 20.36 10.65
N MET A 40 3.61 20.41 9.40
CA MET A 40 2.20 20.28 9.04
C MET A 40 1.90 18.86 8.51
N LEU A 41 0.80 18.28 8.96
CA LEU A 41 0.31 17.01 8.45
C LEU A 41 -0.11 17.17 6.99
N VAL A 42 0.57 16.47 6.09
CA VAL A 42 0.29 16.53 4.64
C VAL A 42 -0.24 15.20 4.07
N GLY A 43 -0.03 14.10 4.77
CA GLY A 43 -0.46 12.80 4.26
C GLY A 43 -0.54 11.72 5.32
N TYR A 44 -1.12 10.59 4.90
CA TYR A 44 -1.14 9.36 5.67
C TYR A 44 -0.67 8.17 4.81
N ILE A 45 0.02 7.23 5.45
CA ILE A 45 0.45 5.97 4.82
C ILE A 45 -0.23 4.82 5.55
N LEU A 46 -0.93 3.97 4.80
CA LEU A 46 -1.49 2.73 5.34
C LEU A 46 -0.36 1.82 5.84
N ASP A 47 -0.34 1.54 7.12
CA ASP A 47 0.65 0.66 7.75
C ASP A 47 0.15 -0.78 7.79
N PHE A 48 -0.95 -1.02 8.49
CA PHE A 48 -1.58 -2.34 8.50
C PHE A 48 -3.09 -2.27 8.40
N MET A 49 -3.68 -3.40 8.03
CA MET A 49 -5.11 -3.63 8.01
C MET A 49 -5.43 -5.05 8.50
N ARG A 50 -6.44 -5.17 9.35
CA ARG A 50 -6.94 -6.45 9.84
C ARG A 50 -8.46 -6.44 9.85
N ARG A 51 -9.06 -7.59 9.60
CA ARG A 51 -10.50 -7.78 9.69
C ARG A 51 -10.83 -9.04 10.49
N ASP A 52 -11.98 -9.04 11.09
CA ASP A 52 -12.58 -10.27 11.61
C ASP A 52 -12.95 -11.18 10.41
N PRO A 53 -12.42 -12.41 10.34
CA PRO A 53 -12.78 -13.35 9.28
C PRO A 53 -14.26 -13.69 9.21
N ALA A 54 -14.96 -13.67 10.35
CA ALA A 54 -16.40 -13.91 10.47
C ALA A 54 -17.27 -12.68 10.23
N GLY A 55 -16.62 -11.50 10.22
CA GLY A 55 -17.31 -10.23 10.09
C GLY A 55 -17.70 -9.83 8.66
N PHE A 56 -18.10 -8.60 8.53
CA PHE A 56 -18.49 -7.97 7.27
C PHE A 56 -17.35 -7.97 6.25
N ARG A 57 -17.52 -8.65 5.12
CA ARG A 57 -16.46 -8.88 4.14
C ARG A 57 -15.79 -7.61 3.59
N PRO A 58 -16.54 -6.59 3.13
CA PRO A 58 -15.94 -5.36 2.56
C PRO A 58 -15.51 -4.33 3.63
N VAL A 59 -15.31 -4.75 4.89
CA VAL A 59 -14.96 -3.83 5.98
C VAL A 59 -13.67 -3.06 5.72
N ILE A 60 -12.67 -3.65 5.08
CA ILE A 60 -11.40 -2.97 4.79
C ILE A 60 -11.61 -1.90 3.71
N GLU A 61 -12.38 -2.20 2.67
CA GLU A 61 -12.75 -1.21 1.65
C GLU A 61 -13.52 -0.04 2.29
N PHE A 62 -14.44 -0.34 3.19
CA PHE A 62 -15.18 0.66 3.93
C PHE A 62 -14.25 1.56 4.76
N LEU A 63 -13.34 0.96 5.55
CA LEU A 63 -12.38 1.72 6.38
C LEU A 63 -11.46 2.61 5.56
N ILE A 64 -10.97 2.13 4.41
CA ILE A 64 -10.14 2.92 3.52
C ILE A 64 -10.96 4.09 2.94
N ALA A 65 -12.18 3.84 2.47
CA ALA A 65 -13.04 4.89 1.92
C ALA A 65 -13.36 5.97 2.96
N GLU A 66 -13.72 5.59 4.18
CA GLU A 66 -13.97 6.52 5.29
C GLU A 66 -12.72 7.33 5.64
N THR A 67 -11.53 6.69 5.63
CA THR A 67 -10.27 7.40 5.85
C THR A 67 -10.01 8.43 4.74
N MET A 68 -10.29 8.10 3.47
CA MET A 68 -10.18 9.04 2.36
C MET A 68 -11.10 10.26 2.53
N LEU A 69 -12.36 10.03 2.90
CA LEU A 69 -13.33 11.09 3.13
C LEU A 69 -12.92 11.99 4.30
N MET A 70 -12.45 11.38 5.39
CA MET A 70 -11.94 12.11 6.54
C MET A 70 -10.71 12.94 6.18
N ALA A 71 -9.74 12.37 5.46
CA ALA A 71 -8.54 13.08 5.02
C ALA A 71 -8.90 14.28 4.14
N ALA A 72 -9.82 14.10 3.18
CA ALA A 72 -10.32 15.18 2.33
C ALA A 72 -10.99 16.29 3.15
N SER A 73 -11.81 15.95 4.16
CA SER A 73 -12.46 16.92 5.03
C SER A 73 -11.49 17.73 5.90
N ARG A 74 -10.31 17.19 6.15
CA ARG A 74 -9.24 17.82 6.94
C ARG A 74 -8.19 18.51 6.07
N ASN A 75 -8.40 18.60 4.75
CA ASN A 75 -7.47 19.14 3.78
C ASN A 75 -6.09 18.44 3.80
N VAL A 76 -6.07 17.14 4.08
CA VAL A 76 -4.87 16.30 3.92
C VAL A 76 -4.63 16.13 2.42
N GLU A 77 -3.40 16.40 1.96
CA GLU A 77 -3.09 16.47 0.53
C GLU A 77 -3.20 15.11 -0.16
N TRP A 78 -2.81 14.03 0.52
CA TRP A 78 -2.78 12.70 -0.05
C TRP A 78 -2.84 11.60 1.00
N ILE A 79 -3.23 10.39 0.56
CA ILE A 79 -3.03 9.18 1.32
C ILE A 79 -2.35 8.12 0.44
N SER A 80 -1.50 7.31 1.04
CA SER A 80 -0.83 6.19 0.37
C SER A 80 -1.39 4.87 0.88
N LEU A 81 -1.71 3.98 -0.04
CA LEU A 81 -2.08 2.60 0.30
C LEU A 81 -0.83 1.72 0.53
N SER A 82 0.34 2.34 0.74
CA SER A 82 1.62 1.66 0.91
C SER A 82 2.10 0.89 -0.34
N GLY A 83 3.29 0.29 -0.27
CA GLY A 83 3.87 -0.44 -1.38
C GLY A 83 3.12 -1.73 -1.73
N ALA A 84 3.22 -2.15 -2.98
CA ALA A 84 2.87 -3.49 -3.43
C ALA A 84 4.15 -4.12 -4.00
N PRO A 85 5.06 -4.62 -3.14
CA PRO A 85 6.33 -5.16 -3.58
C PRO A 85 6.10 -6.34 -4.52
N LEU A 86 6.97 -6.49 -5.51
CA LEU A 86 6.93 -7.56 -6.52
C LEU A 86 5.63 -7.60 -7.37
N ALA A 87 4.76 -6.62 -7.25
CA ALA A 87 3.64 -6.46 -8.14
C ALA A 87 4.15 -5.78 -9.42
N HIS A 88 4.66 -6.56 -10.37
CA HIS A 88 4.94 -6.04 -11.71
C HIS A 88 3.61 -5.62 -12.35
N SER A 89 3.57 -4.38 -12.77
CA SER A 89 2.44 -3.82 -13.48
C SER A 89 2.35 -4.41 -14.88
N ALA A 90 1.71 -5.55 -15.01
CA ALA A 90 1.13 -5.94 -16.28
C ALA A 90 0.07 -4.87 -16.65
N GLY A 91 0.49 -3.72 -17.17
CA GLY A 91 -0.42 -2.63 -17.52
C GLY A 91 0.11 -1.20 -17.41
N MET A 92 1.36 -0.99 -17.00
CA MET A 92 1.97 0.34 -17.11
C MET A 92 2.71 0.53 -18.46
N SER A 93 2.06 0.22 -19.56
CA SER A 93 2.38 0.76 -20.87
C SER A 93 1.59 2.05 -21.04
N GLY A 94 2.05 3.11 -20.40
CA GLY A 94 1.43 4.40 -20.52
C GLY A 94 2.39 5.50 -20.08
N THR A 95 3.01 6.17 -21.08
CA THR A 95 3.74 7.42 -20.99
C THR A 95 5.07 7.44 -20.22
N SER A 96 6.09 6.88 -20.85
CA SER A 96 7.41 7.49 -20.83
C SER A 96 7.87 7.63 -22.28
N GLY A 97 7.65 8.79 -22.84
CA GLY A 97 8.32 9.19 -24.06
C GLY A 97 9.81 9.37 -23.75
N ALA A 98 10.59 8.35 -24.09
CA ALA A 98 12.00 8.44 -24.33
C ALA A 98 12.30 7.45 -25.45
N SER A 99 12.46 8.04 -26.63
CA SER A 99 12.88 7.37 -27.84
C SER A 99 14.24 6.72 -27.68
N GLY A 100 14.35 5.48 -28.15
CA GLY A 100 15.49 4.95 -28.88
C GLY A 100 16.78 4.81 -28.10
N ALA A 101 17.02 3.59 -27.59
CA ALA A 101 18.30 2.93 -27.71
C ALA A 101 18.07 1.45 -27.45
N GLU A 102 18.12 0.62 -28.49
CA GLU A 102 18.41 -0.79 -28.38
C GLU A 102 19.83 -0.91 -27.86
N GLY A 103 19.98 -1.14 -26.54
CA GLY A 103 21.22 -1.48 -25.89
C GLY A 103 21.19 -2.93 -25.43
N PRO A 104 22.36 -3.60 -25.31
CA PRO A 104 22.45 -5.04 -25.05
C PRO A 104 21.81 -5.38 -23.70
N GLU A 105 21.28 -6.62 -23.61
CA GLU A 105 20.70 -7.22 -22.40
C GLU A 105 21.65 -7.04 -21.19
N GLY A 106 21.37 -6.03 -20.37
CA GLY A 106 22.14 -5.70 -19.18
C GLY A 106 21.70 -6.54 -17.97
N PRO A 107 22.48 -6.53 -16.88
CA PRO A 107 22.18 -7.25 -15.63
C PRO A 107 20.78 -6.93 -15.04
N ASP A 108 20.16 -5.84 -15.46
CA ASP A 108 18.81 -5.42 -15.04
C ASP A 108 17.71 -6.37 -15.54
N SER A 109 17.89 -7.01 -16.70
CA SER A 109 16.96 -8.00 -17.23
C SER A 109 16.98 -9.29 -16.42
N PHE A 110 18.13 -9.71 -15.93
CA PHE A 110 18.28 -10.91 -15.10
C PHE A 110 17.66 -10.70 -13.71
N LEU A 111 17.91 -9.55 -13.10
CA LEU A 111 17.34 -9.19 -11.80
C LEU A 111 15.82 -9.06 -11.85
N SER A 112 15.28 -8.43 -12.90
CA SER A 112 13.82 -8.32 -13.06
C SER A 112 13.18 -9.69 -13.21
N THR A 113 13.77 -10.57 -14.03
CA THR A 113 13.30 -11.95 -14.24
C THR A 113 13.42 -12.79 -12.95
N ALA A 114 14.50 -12.62 -12.19
CA ALA A 114 14.68 -13.29 -10.91
C ALA A 114 13.66 -12.83 -9.87
N LEU A 115 13.41 -11.52 -9.77
CA LEU A 115 12.41 -10.93 -8.87
C LEU A 115 10.99 -11.39 -9.27
N ASP A 116 10.67 -11.51 -10.55
CA ASP A 116 9.39 -12.04 -11.01
C ASP A 116 9.20 -13.50 -10.60
N ARG A 117 10.25 -14.34 -10.74
CA ARG A 117 10.21 -15.74 -10.29
C ARG A 117 10.07 -15.88 -8.79
N VAL A 118 10.77 -15.05 -8.02
CA VAL A 118 10.63 -14.99 -6.56
C VAL A 118 9.23 -14.53 -6.18
N GLY A 119 8.69 -13.51 -6.85
CA GLY A 119 7.32 -13.04 -6.65
C GLY A 119 6.28 -14.13 -6.91
N LEU A 120 6.45 -14.90 -7.99
CA LEU A 120 5.58 -16.04 -8.30
C LEU A 120 5.71 -17.18 -7.27
N ALA A 121 6.90 -17.46 -6.78
CA ALA A 121 7.14 -18.51 -5.79
C ALA A 121 6.59 -18.14 -4.39
N LEU A 122 6.58 -16.85 -4.06
CA LEU A 122 6.07 -16.33 -2.78
C LEU A 122 4.58 -15.94 -2.82
N GLU A 123 3.95 -15.89 -4.00
CA GLU A 123 2.55 -15.51 -4.17
C GLU A 123 1.59 -16.33 -3.28
N PRO A 124 1.75 -17.69 -3.17
CA PRO A 124 0.88 -18.49 -2.31
C PRO A 124 1.00 -18.13 -0.82
N LEU A 125 2.17 -17.61 -0.41
CA LEU A 125 2.44 -17.24 0.99
C LEU A 125 2.02 -15.80 1.32
N TYR A 126 2.12 -14.87 0.36
CA TYR A 126 1.97 -13.43 0.63
C TYR A 126 0.85 -12.75 -0.16
N GLY A 127 0.29 -13.36 -1.20
CA GLY A 127 -0.83 -12.81 -1.96
C GLY A 127 -0.54 -11.44 -2.60
N PHE A 128 0.68 -11.20 -3.08
CA PHE A 128 1.10 -9.91 -3.64
C PHE A 128 0.21 -9.43 -4.79
N ARG A 129 -0.21 -10.34 -5.66
CA ARG A 129 -1.12 -10.04 -6.78
C ARG A 129 -2.51 -9.69 -6.27
N THR A 130 -2.98 -10.41 -5.26
CA THR A 130 -4.26 -10.17 -4.61
C THR A 130 -4.27 -8.80 -3.95
N LEU A 131 -3.18 -8.42 -3.26
CA LEU A 131 -3.01 -7.12 -2.64
C LEU A 131 -2.97 -6.00 -3.68
N ALA A 132 -2.23 -6.18 -4.78
CA ALA A 132 -2.19 -5.20 -5.86
C ALA A 132 -3.57 -5.04 -6.53
N ALA A 133 -4.29 -6.14 -6.79
CA ALA A 133 -5.64 -6.12 -7.32
C ALA A 133 -6.63 -5.44 -6.37
N PHE A 134 -6.48 -5.67 -5.07
CA PHE A 134 -7.26 -4.98 -4.04
C PHE A 134 -7.04 -3.47 -4.07
N LYS A 135 -5.79 -3.01 -4.09
CA LYS A 135 -5.45 -1.58 -4.12
C LYS A 135 -5.94 -0.87 -5.38
N ARG A 136 -5.97 -1.55 -6.53
CA ARG A 136 -6.51 -0.99 -7.79
C ARG A 136 -7.97 -0.55 -7.71
N LYS A 137 -8.77 -1.11 -6.80
CA LYS A 137 -10.17 -0.71 -6.58
C LYS A 137 -10.32 0.78 -6.23
N PHE A 138 -9.27 1.37 -5.66
CA PHE A 138 -9.26 2.78 -5.24
C PHE A 138 -8.66 3.70 -6.31
N HIS A 139 -8.37 3.19 -7.52
CA HIS A 139 -7.78 3.94 -8.63
C HIS A 139 -6.55 4.77 -8.23
N PRO A 140 -5.56 4.19 -7.54
CA PRO A 140 -4.42 4.94 -7.05
C PRO A 140 -3.50 5.38 -8.19
N GLU A 141 -2.83 6.50 -7.99
CA GLU A 141 -1.65 6.85 -8.76
C GLU A 141 -0.46 6.01 -8.27
N TYR A 142 0.27 5.42 -9.21
CA TYR A 142 1.41 4.57 -8.89
C TYR A 142 2.72 5.33 -9.07
N GLN A 143 3.60 5.21 -8.08
CA GLN A 143 4.95 5.73 -8.14
C GLN A 143 5.95 4.58 -8.04
N PRO A 144 6.97 4.51 -8.94
CA PRO A 144 7.98 3.48 -8.86
C PRO A 144 8.89 3.70 -7.66
N TRP A 145 9.20 2.61 -6.96
CA TRP A 145 10.21 2.61 -5.92
C TRP A 145 11.48 1.99 -6.48
N LEU A 146 12.59 2.67 -6.31
CA LEU A 146 13.89 2.23 -6.77
C LEU A 146 14.69 1.69 -5.59
N LEU A 147 15.27 0.49 -5.77
CA LEU A 147 16.21 -0.08 -4.83
C LEU A 147 17.63 0.34 -5.27
N CYS A 148 18.28 1.17 -4.46
CA CYS A 148 19.67 1.54 -4.65
C CYS A 148 20.55 0.66 -3.76
N TYR A 149 21.57 0.04 -4.32
CA TYR A 149 22.55 -0.74 -3.59
C TYR A 149 23.97 -0.30 -3.99
N ARG A 150 24.92 -0.60 -3.13
CA ARG A 150 26.34 -0.29 -3.36
C ARG A 150 27.01 -1.49 -3.97
N ASP A 151 27.80 -1.29 -5.03
CA ASP A 151 28.62 -2.32 -5.65
C ASP A 151 29.74 -2.80 -4.71
#